data_f4605d0aecfd06e71ea1d9785fc58868
#
_entry.id   f4605d0aecfd06e71ea1d9785fc58868
#
_cell.length_a   1.000
_cell.length_b   1.000
_cell.length_c   1.000
_cell.angle_alpha   90.00
_cell.angle_beta   90.00
_cell.angle_gamma   90.00
#
_symmetry.space_group_name_H-M   'P 1'
#
loop_
_entity.id
_entity.type
_entity.pdbx_description
1 polymer ?
#
loop_
_entity_poly.entity_id
_entity_poly.type
_entity_poly.pdbx_seq_one_letter_code
_entity_poly.pdbx_strand_id
1 'polypeptide(L)'
;MRHYGLIGEKLGHSLSRPIHEAIFREMGVDADYRIIEIPRENFIPRTRELLSTLDGFNITIPYKQDVMPLLSAIDPAAAEIGAVNTVLCDTSTGYNTDAAGFMGMLRHYGIDPAKGEYSYILGSGGTAKTVRASLRMMGADKVVTVSRHPEGEGQISYADFYEVFPQTGGTIVNASSAGMWPRKDEDNICAIHPSRVDEMMKYALGVADVVYNPPHTFLTKAAERAGVPWCTGLYMLVAQAVEAEKLWQGCDIPADLILKIMDEVHL
;
A
#
# COMPACT_ATOMS: atom_id res chain seq x y z
N MET A 1 11.27 -25.93 -9.70
CA MET A 1 11.59 -24.56 -9.19
C MET A 1 10.72 -23.55 -9.92
N ARG A 2 9.94 -22.75 -9.22
CA ARG A 2 9.07 -21.71 -9.78
C ARG A 2 9.81 -20.37 -9.84
N HIS A 3 9.41 -19.49 -10.74
CA HIS A 3 10.09 -18.23 -10.99
C HIS A 3 9.14 -17.05 -10.83
N TYR A 4 9.43 -16.17 -9.87
CA TYR A 4 8.66 -14.96 -9.59
C TYR A 4 9.52 -13.71 -9.68
N GLY A 5 8.92 -12.55 -9.62
CA GLY A 5 9.68 -11.29 -9.58
C GLY A 5 8.86 -10.05 -9.31
N LEU A 6 9.56 -8.94 -9.06
CA LEU A 6 9.01 -7.59 -9.01
C LEU A 6 9.42 -6.81 -10.24
N ILE A 7 8.45 -6.21 -10.92
CA ILE A 7 8.66 -5.32 -12.07
C ILE A 7 8.43 -3.87 -11.64
N GLY A 8 9.35 -3.00 -12.00
CA GLY A 8 9.27 -1.55 -11.81
C GLY A 8 10.32 -0.82 -12.62
N GLU A 9 10.30 0.50 -12.60
CA GLU A 9 11.29 1.31 -13.33
C GLU A 9 12.62 1.44 -12.57
N LYS A 10 12.53 1.63 -11.23
CA LYS A 10 13.68 1.73 -10.30
C LYS A 10 13.34 1.04 -8.99
N LEU A 11 14.09 0.03 -8.61
CA LEU A 11 13.76 -0.89 -7.54
C LEU A 11 14.86 -1.05 -6.47
N GLY A 12 15.92 -0.25 -6.54
CA GLY A 12 17.18 -0.40 -5.80
C GLY A 12 17.10 -0.59 -4.28
N HIS A 13 15.95 -0.34 -3.63
CA HIS A 13 15.74 -0.51 -2.19
C HIS A 13 14.48 -1.31 -1.86
N SER A 14 14.02 -2.16 -2.79
CA SER A 14 12.82 -2.96 -2.58
C SER A 14 13.07 -4.09 -1.58
N LEU A 15 12.18 -4.22 -0.59
CA LEU A 15 12.13 -5.32 0.36
C LEU A 15 11.32 -6.54 -0.16
N SER A 16 10.76 -6.46 -1.37
CA SER A 16 9.92 -7.55 -1.90
C SER A 16 10.68 -8.87 -1.96
N ARG A 17 11.92 -8.85 -2.47
CA ARG A 17 12.72 -10.07 -2.59
C ARG A 17 12.97 -10.76 -1.23
N PRO A 18 13.53 -10.12 -0.20
CA PRO A 18 13.74 -10.79 1.09
C PRO A 18 12.42 -11.24 1.74
N ILE A 19 11.32 -10.51 1.56
CA ILE A 19 10.00 -10.91 2.05
C ILE A 19 9.53 -12.19 1.37
N HIS A 20 9.51 -12.25 0.04
CA HIS A 20 9.07 -13.44 -0.70
C HIS A 20 9.98 -14.66 -0.45
N GLU A 21 11.32 -14.47 -0.42
CA GLU A 21 12.27 -15.53 -0.09
C GLU A 21 12.03 -16.08 1.33
N ALA A 22 11.67 -15.23 2.31
CA ALA A 22 11.29 -15.66 3.65
C ALA A 22 9.98 -16.45 3.63
N ILE A 23 8.97 -16.01 2.89
CA ILE A 23 7.70 -16.73 2.74
C ILE A 23 7.94 -18.09 2.08
N PHE A 24 8.73 -18.19 1.00
CA PHE A 24 9.07 -19.47 0.35
C PHE A 24 9.72 -20.44 1.31
N ARG A 25 10.67 -19.97 2.13
CA ARG A 25 11.34 -20.79 3.13
C ARG A 25 10.35 -21.33 4.16
N GLU A 26 9.47 -20.49 4.68
CA GLU A 26 8.47 -20.89 5.67
C GLU A 26 7.44 -21.88 5.12
N MET A 27 7.09 -21.72 3.86
CA MET A 27 6.13 -22.60 3.17
C MET A 27 6.78 -23.86 2.58
N GLY A 28 8.11 -23.95 2.55
CA GLY A 28 8.82 -25.04 1.88
C GLY A 28 8.66 -25.04 0.35
N VAL A 29 8.47 -23.87 -0.25
CA VAL A 29 8.30 -23.69 -1.70
C VAL A 29 9.65 -23.56 -2.39
N ASP A 30 9.90 -24.37 -3.42
CA ASP A 30 11.09 -24.28 -4.28
C ASP A 30 10.86 -23.23 -5.37
N ALA A 31 11.25 -21.99 -5.07
CA ALA A 31 11.08 -20.85 -5.95
C ALA A 31 12.20 -19.81 -5.79
N ASP A 32 12.36 -18.94 -6.81
CA ASP A 32 13.19 -17.74 -6.75
C ASP A 32 12.34 -16.47 -6.98
N TYR A 33 12.83 -15.36 -6.44
CA TYR A 33 12.19 -14.04 -6.63
C TYR A 33 13.20 -13.01 -7.14
N ARG A 34 12.94 -12.45 -8.31
CA ARG A 34 13.86 -11.56 -9.03
C ARG A 34 13.40 -10.10 -8.95
N ILE A 35 14.36 -9.19 -8.87
CA ILE A 35 14.12 -7.76 -9.03
C ILE A 35 14.39 -7.40 -10.49
N ILE A 36 13.37 -6.92 -11.20
CA ILE A 36 13.43 -6.71 -12.66
C ILE A 36 13.12 -5.24 -12.95
N GLU A 37 14.16 -4.46 -13.13
CA GLU A 37 14.03 -3.06 -13.56
C GLU A 37 13.81 -2.99 -15.06
N ILE A 38 12.78 -2.27 -15.49
CA ILE A 38 12.39 -2.12 -16.89
C ILE A 38 12.22 -0.64 -17.19
N PRO A 39 13.02 -0.04 -18.09
CA PRO A 39 12.77 1.31 -18.59
C PRO A 39 11.43 1.42 -19.33
N ARG A 40 10.80 2.60 -19.31
CA ARG A 40 9.44 2.81 -19.87
C ARG A 40 9.32 2.37 -21.34
N GLU A 41 10.30 2.67 -22.14
CA GLU A 41 10.33 2.32 -23.57
C GLU A 41 10.32 0.81 -23.83
N ASN A 42 10.80 0.01 -22.86
CA ASN A 42 10.89 -1.44 -22.97
C ASN A 42 9.76 -2.16 -22.21
N PHE A 43 8.85 -1.44 -21.53
CA PHE A 43 7.86 -2.04 -20.64
C PHE A 43 6.97 -3.06 -21.35
N ILE A 44 6.36 -2.69 -22.48
CA ILE A 44 5.40 -3.58 -23.18
C ILE A 44 6.07 -4.85 -23.71
N PRO A 45 7.16 -4.79 -24.50
CA PRO A 45 7.77 -6.01 -25.04
C PRO A 45 8.33 -6.90 -23.91
N ARG A 46 8.94 -6.30 -22.88
CA ARG A 46 9.52 -7.07 -21.78
C ARG A 46 8.44 -7.73 -20.90
N THR A 47 7.33 -7.05 -20.62
CA THR A 47 6.21 -7.62 -19.87
C THR A 47 5.59 -8.81 -20.60
N ARG A 48 5.43 -8.75 -21.92
CA ARG A 48 4.92 -9.89 -22.72
C ARG A 48 5.85 -11.10 -22.66
N GLU A 49 7.17 -10.89 -22.66
CA GLU A 49 8.16 -11.97 -22.48
C GLU A 49 8.03 -12.57 -21.07
N LEU A 50 7.91 -11.73 -20.03
CA LEU A 50 7.80 -12.18 -18.64
C LEU A 50 6.51 -12.95 -18.36
N LEU A 51 5.40 -12.62 -19.02
CA LEU A 51 4.15 -13.39 -18.96
C LEU A 51 4.32 -14.84 -19.45
N SER A 52 5.31 -15.12 -20.29
CA SER A 52 5.59 -16.47 -20.81
C SER A 52 6.75 -17.18 -20.12
N THR A 53 7.51 -16.51 -19.27
CA THR A 53 8.75 -17.04 -18.66
C THR A 53 8.74 -17.10 -17.15
N LEU A 54 7.81 -16.36 -16.50
CA LEU A 54 7.60 -16.42 -15.06
C LEU A 54 6.29 -17.14 -14.72
N ASP A 55 6.21 -17.69 -13.51
CA ASP A 55 4.96 -18.24 -12.97
C ASP A 55 4.02 -17.13 -12.45
N GLY A 56 4.59 -16.01 -11.98
CA GLY A 56 3.88 -14.82 -11.57
C GLY A 56 4.82 -13.66 -11.28
N PHE A 57 4.29 -12.45 -11.18
CA PHE A 57 5.10 -11.30 -10.81
C PHE A 57 4.28 -10.20 -10.12
N ASN A 58 4.94 -9.46 -9.24
CA ASN A 58 4.41 -8.19 -8.73
C ASN A 58 4.81 -7.05 -9.64
N ILE A 59 4.02 -5.98 -9.58
CA ILE A 59 4.25 -4.74 -10.34
C ILE A 59 4.15 -3.55 -9.38
N THR A 60 5.12 -2.64 -9.49
CA THR A 60 5.09 -1.39 -8.75
C THR A 60 5.13 -0.18 -9.69
N ILE A 61 5.26 0.99 -9.12
CA ILE A 61 5.33 2.27 -9.84
C ILE A 61 6.43 2.22 -10.93
N PRO A 62 6.14 2.73 -12.15
CA PRO A 62 4.90 3.43 -12.55
C PRO A 62 3.86 2.52 -13.23
N TYR A 63 4.06 1.22 -13.33
CA TYR A 63 3.47 0.30 -14.29
C TYR A 63 2.14 -0.35 -13.86
N LYS A 64 1.62 -0.07 -12.65
CA LYS A 64 0.40 -0.73 -12.13
C LYS A 64 -0.86 -0.54 -13.00
N GLN A 65 -0.91 0.55 -13.76
CA GLN A 65 -2.01 0.82 -14.72
C GLN A 65 -1.62 0.34 -16.13
N ASP A 66 -0.36 0.55 -16.51
CA ASP A 66 0.14 0.27 -17.85
C ASP A 66 0.13 -1.24 -18.19
N VAL A 67 0.16 -2.11 -17.18
CA VAL A 67 0.07 -3.57 -17.35
C VAL A 67 -1.33 -4.05 -17.70
N MET A 68 -2.37 -3.35 -17.26
CA MET A 68 -3.76 -3.80 -17.38
C MET A 68 -4.19 -4.15 -18.83
N PRO A 69 -3.84 -3.34 -19.86
CA PRO A 69 -4.16 -3.67 -21.25
C PRO A 69 -3.40 -4.89 -21.82
N LEU A 70 -2.38 -5.38 -21.11
CA LEU A 70 -1.55 -6.52 -21.53
C LEU A 70 -2.05 -7.86 -20.98
N LEU A 71 -3.02 -7.84 -20.07
CA LEU A 71 -3.54 -9.00 -19.37
C LEU A 71 -4.83 -9.53 -20.05
N SER A 72 -5.04 -10.85 -19.94
CA SER A 72 -6.24 -11.52 -20.46
C SER A 72 -7.47 -11.28 -19.58
N ALA A 73 -7.27 -11.12 -18.28
CA ALA A 73 -8.33 -10.86 -17.30
C ALA A 73 -7.81 -9.96 -16.16
N ILE A 74 -8.75 -9.27 -15.53
CA ILE A 74 -8.47 -8.46 -14.34
C ILE A 74 -9.52 -8.80 -13.29
N ASP A 75 -9.06 -9.08 -12.08
CA ASP A 75 -9.95 -9.30 -10.94
C ASP A 75 -10.87 -8.08 -10.73
N PRO A 76 -12.16 -8.29 -10.39
CA PRO A 76 -13.12 -7.20 -10.24
C PRO A 76 -12.68 -6.10 -9.26
N ALA A 77 -12.05 -6.46 -8.13
CA ALA A 77 -11.56 -5.47 -7.17
C ALA A 77 -10.36 -4.68 -7.74
N ALA A 78 -9.45 -5.34 -8.46
CA ALA A 78 -8.35 -4.66 -9.14
C ALA A 78 -8.84 -3.74 -10.26
N ALA A 79 -9.90 -4.12 -10.98
CA ALA A 79 -10.54 -3.30 -11.99
C ALA A 79 -11.22 -2.06 -11.39
N GLU A 80 -11.92 -2.18 -10.26
CA GLU A 80 -12.53 -1.07 -9.54
C GLU A 80 -11.48 -0.07 -9.02
N ILE A 81 -10.35 -0.57 -8.50
CA ILE A 81 -9.21 0.25 -8.06
C ILE A 81 -8.54 0.94 -9.26
N GLY A 82 -8.57 0.31 -10.44
CA GLY A 82 -7.88 0.76 -11.65
C GLY A 82 -6.36 0.58 -11.56
N ALA A 83 -5.89 -0.45 -10.85
CA ALA A 83 -4.47 -0.77 -10.71
C ALA A 83 -4.25 -2.26 -10.40
N VAL A 84 -3.25 -2.85 -11.02
CA VAL A 84 -2.78 -4.22 -10.80
C VAL A 84 -1.39 -4.17 -10.16
N ASN A 85 -1.16 -4.90 -9.07
CA ASN A 85 0.16 -5.07 -8.46
C ASN A 85 0.66 -6.52 -8.44
N THR A 86 -0.18 -7.48 -8.83
CA THR A 86 0.13 -8.91 -8.82
C THR A 86 -0.46 -9.59 -10.05
N VAL A 87 0.33 -10.40 -10.74
CA VAL A 87 -0.08 -11.14 -11.94
C VAL A 87 0.15 -12.63 -11.74
N LEU A 88 -0.87 -13.42 -12.08
CA LEU A 88 -0.79 -14.87 -12.24
C LEU A 88 -0.58 -15.15 -13.73
N CYS A 89 0.62 -15.66 -14.09
CA CYS A 89 1.04 -15.73 -15.50
C CYS A 89 0.34 -16.84 -16.30
N ASP A 90 0.01 -17.97 -15.69
CA ASP A 90 -0.66 -19.11 -16.35
C ASP A 90 -2.01 -18.72 -16.95
N THR A 91 -2.78 -17.87 -16.28
CA THR A 91 -4.06 -17.35 -16.74
C THR A 91 -3.97 -15.93 -17.30
N SER A 92 -2.80 -15.30 -17.20
CA SER A 92 -2.60 -13.88 -17.51
C SER A 92 -3.63 -12.99 -16.82
N THR A 93 -3.86 -13.23 -15.51
CA THR A 93 -4.85 -12.52 -14.71
C THR A 93 -4.18 -11.56 -13.72
N GLY A 94 -4.68 -10.32 -13.66
CA GLY A 94 -4.18 -9.28 -12.77
C GLY A 94 -5.03 -9.09 -11.52
N TYR A 95 -4.35 -8.89 -10.37
CA TYR A 95 -4.94 -8.70 -9.05
C TYR A 95 -4.37 -7.44 -8.37
N ASN A 96 -5.03 -6.99 -7.29
CA ASN A 96 -4.50 -5.94 -6.42
C ASN A 96 -4.43 -6.42 -4.97
N THR A 97 -3.27 -6.97 -4.59
CA THR A 97 -3.01 -7.46 -3.22
C THR A 97 -2.68 -6.33 -2.24
N ASP A 98 -2.34 -5.12 -2.71
CA ASP A 98 -2.15 -3.95 -1.84
C ASP A 98 -3.43 -3.60 -1.07
N ALA A 99 -4.61 -3.73 -1.71
CA ALA A 99 -5.89 -3.49 -1.05
C ALA A 99 -6.14 -4.46 0.09
N ALA A 100 -5.91 -5.76 -0.13
CA ALA A 100 -6.05 -6.79 0.90
C ALA A 100 -5.04 -6.55 2.05
N GLY A 101 -3.79 -6.23 1.71
CA GLY A 101 -2.75 -5.89 2.68
C GLY A 101 -3.10 -4.68 3.54
N PHE A 102 -3.61 -3.61 2.92
CA PHE A 102 -4.04 -2.40 3.63
C PHE A 102 -5.25 -2.67 4.56
N MET A 103 -6.27 -3.36 4.08
CA MET A 103 -7.43 -3.71 4.90
C MET A 103 -7.04 -4.65 6.06
N GLY A 104 -6.14 -5.61 5.81
CA GLY A 104 -5.57 -6.48 6.84
C GLY A 104 -4.83 -5.69 7.92
N MET A 105 -4.02 -4.71 7.51
CA MET A 105 -3.31 -3.81 8.42
C MET A 105 -4.29 -3.05 9.34
N LEU A 106 -5.31 -2.41 8.80
CA LEU A 106 -6.27 -1.66 9.61
C LEU A 106 -6.98 -2.58 10.63
N ARG A 107 -7.41 -3.77 10.20
CA ARG A 107 -8.07 -4.76 11.07
C ARG A 107 -7.14 -5.23 12.19
N HIS A 108 -5.89 -5.53 11.88
CA HIS A 108 -4.89 -6.00 12.86
C HIS A 108 -4.65 -4.97 13.96
N TYR A 109 -4.55 -3.69 13.61
CA TYR A 109 -4.31 -2.60 14.56
C TYR A 109 -5.59 -1.97 15.15
N GLY A 110 -6.77 -2.56 14.88
CA GLY A 110 -8.04 -2.12 15.44
C GLY A 110 -8.53 -0.77 14.95
N ILE A 111 -8.06 -0.33 13.76
CA ILE A 111 -8.51 0.89 13.09
C ILE A 111 -9.70 0.55 12.22
N ASP A 112 -10.87 1.05 12.62
CA ASP A 112 -12.13 0.82 11.90
C ASP A 112 -12.62 2.11 11.25
N PRO A 113 -12.51 2.25 9.92
CA PRO A 113 -12.91 3.47 9.22
C PRO A 113 -14.43 3.69 9.19
N ALA A 114 -15.22 2.66 9.51
CA ALA A 114 -16.68 2.79 9.60
C ALA A 114 -17.17 3.40 10.94
N LYS A 115 -16.28 3.54 11.94
CA LYS A 115 -16.63 4.19 13.22
C LYS A 115 -16.89 5.68 13.13
N GLY A 116 -16.32 6.35 12.11
CA GLY A 116 -16.51 7.77 11.87
C GLY A 116 -17.21 8.03 10.53
N GLU A 117 -17.85 9.20 10.41
CA GLU A 117 -18.45 9.61 9.15
C GLU A 117 -17.41 9.89 8.07
N TYR A 118 -16.21 10.34 8.46
CA TYR A 118 -15.17 10.76 7.53
C TYR A 118 -13.90 9.92 7.67
N SER A 119 -13.28 9.66 6.53
CA SER A 119 -11.90 9.17 6.41
C SER A 119 -11.12 10.09 5.47
N TYR A 120 -9.93 10.54 5.90
CA TYR A 120 -9.10 11.48 5.16
C TYR A 120 -7.83 10.80 4.68
N ILE A 121 -7.58 10.87 3.36
CA ILE A 121 -6.38 10.33 2.72
C ILE A 121 -5.45 11.50 2.41
N LEU A 122 -4.30 11.54 3.05
CA LEU A 122 -3.27 12.56 2.81
C LEU A 122 -2.40 12.14 1.63
N GLY A 123 -2.52 12.86 0.51
CA GLY A 123 -1.86 12.56 -0.76
C GLY A 123 -2.82 12.00 -1.83
N SER A 124 -2.54 12.31 -3.10
CA SER A 124 -3.36 11.96 -4.28
C SER A 124 -2.64 11.04 -5.27
N GLY A 125 -1.54 10.37 -4.86
CA GLY A 125 -0.76 9.46 -5.69
C GLY A 125 -1.43 8.11 -5.95
N GLY A 126 -0.71 7.19 -6.61
CA GLY A 126 -1.21 5.87 -6.98
C GLY A 126 -1.73 5.05 -5.78
N THR A 127 -1.01 5.07 -4.65
CA THR A 127 -1.43 4.39 -3.42
C THR A 127 -2.74 4.94 -2.85
N ALA A 128 -3.01 6.24 -3.01
CA ALA A 128 -4.25 6.85 -2.53
C ALA A 128 -5.50 6.27 -3.21
N LYS A 129 -5.40 5.81 -4.46
CA LYS A 129 -6.51 5.13 -5.16
C LYS A 129 -6.85 3.80 -4.49
N THR A 130 -5.84 2.99 -4.22
CA THR A 130 -5.99 1.71 -3.50
C THR A 130 -6.55 1.93 -2.10
N VAL A 131 -6.01 2.89 -1.34
CA VAL A 131 -6.49 3.25 0.00
C VAL A 131 -7.96 3.68 -0.03
N ARG A 132 -8.35 4.54 -0.99
CA ARG A 132 -9.74 5.00 -1.16
C ARG A 132 -10.71 3.84 -1.38
N ALA A 133 -10.39 2.94 -2.31
CA ALA A 133 -11.22 1.76 -2.58
C ALA A 133 -11.30 0.86 -1.35
N SER A 134 -10.18 0.58 -0.69
CA SER A 134 -10.11 -0.24 0.52
C SER A 134 -10.94 0.32 1.68
N LEU A 135 -10.88 1.64 1.92
CA LEU A 135 -11.69 2.29 2.96
C LEU A 135 -13.20 2.14 2.66
N ARG A 136 -13.61 2.31 1.40
CA ARG A 136 -15.00 2.09 0.99
C ARG A 136 -15.44 0.63 1.16
N MET A 137 -14.60 -0.34 0.77
CA MET A 137 -14.84 -1.77 0.99
C MET A 137 -14.95 -2.13 2.49
N MET A 138 -14.30 -1.34 3.37
CA MET A 138 -14.41 -1.47 4.83
C MET A 138 -15.61 -0.71 5.43
N GLY A 139 -16.44 -0.09 4.59
CA GLY A 139 -17.66 0.60 5.04
C GLY A 139 -17.47 2.07 5.44
N ALA A 140 -16.35 2.70 5.06
CA ALA A 140 -16.20 4.15 5.24
C ALA A 140 -17.26 4.92 4.44
N ASP A 141 -18.00 5.82 5.08
CA ASP A 141 -19.08 6.58 4.46
C ASP A 141 -18.51 7.67 3.53
N LYS A 142 -17.79 8.64 4.09
CA LYS A 142 -17.19 9.74 3.34
C LYS A 142 -15.68 9.64 3.30
N VAL A 143 -15.13 9.38 2.13
CA VAL A 143 -13.68 9.28 1.89
C VAL A 143 -13.20 10.50 1.12
N VAL A 144 -12.44 11.37 1.80
CA VAL A 144 -11.93 12.65 1.28
C VAL A 144 -10.42 12.53 1.04
N THR A 145 -9.94 12.95 -0.13
CA THR A 145 -8.50 13.06 -0.41
C THR A 145 -8.01 14.48 -0.15
N VAL A 146 -6.96 14.60 0.65
CA VAL A 146 -6.29 15.87 0.91
C VAL A 146 -5.08 15.99 -0.01
N SER A 147 -5.04 17.01 -0.84
CA SER A 147 -4.00 17.22 -1.84
C SER A 147 -3.43 18.63 -1.78
N ARG A 148 -2.16 18.79 -2.16
CA ARG A 148 -1.55 20.13 -2.37
C ARG A 148 -2.16 20.84 -3.57
N HIS A 149 -2.62 20.06 -4.55
CA HIS A 149 -3.30 20.52 -5.76
C HIS A 149 -4.56 19.68 -5.93
N PRO A 150 -5.67 20.05 -5.25
CA PRO A 150 -6.92 19.30 -5.36
C PRO A 150 -7.50 19.45 -6.77
N GLU A 151 -7.79 18.31 -7.39
CA GLU A 151 -8.39 18.24 -8.72
C GLU A 151 -9.61 17.29 -8.68
N GLY A 152 -10.79 17.82 -8.96
CA GLY A 152 -12.02 17.04 -9.04
C GLY A 152 -12.75 16.81 -7.71
N GLU A 153 -13.82 16.07 -7.80
CA GLU A 153 -14.74 15.81 -6.69
C GLU A 153 -14.10 14.92 -5.59
N GLY A 154 -14.42 15.22 -4.34
CA GLY A 154 -13.91 14.47 -3.18
C GLY A 154 -12.45 14.74 -2.85
N GLN A 155 -11.87 15.83 -3.40
CA GLN A 155 -10.55 16.32 -3.04
C GLN A 155 -10.66 17.70 -2.39
N ILE A 156 -9.84 17.93 -1.35
CA ILE A 156 -9.73 19.22 -0.67
C ILE A 156 -8.27 19.62 -0.50
N SER A 157 -8.02 20.90 -0.28
CA SER A 157 -6.69 21.38 0.06
C SER A 157 -6.31 21.07 1.51
N TYR A 158 -5.02 21.16 1.84
CA TYR A 158 -4.58 21.07 3.25
C TYR A 158 -5.14 22.21 4.10
N ALA A 159 -5.34 23.42 3.53
CA ALA A 159 -5.96 24.53 4.23
C ALA A 159 -7.41 24.18 4.64
N ASP A 160 -8.20 23.66 3.71
CA ASP A 160 -9.57 23.23 3.98
C ASP A 160 -9.60 22.06 4.98
N PHE A 161 -8.66 21.12 4.86
CA PHE A 161 -8.55 20.01 5.81
C PHE A 161 -8.34 20.49 7.25
N TYR A 162 -7.47 21.47 7.46
CA TYR A 162 -7.23 22.04 8.80
C TYR A 162 -8.44 22.74 9.40
N GLU A 163 -9.34 23.25 8.57
CA GLU A 163 -10.57 23.88 9.01
C GLU A 163 -11.71 22.87 9.26
N VAL A 164 -11.83 21.86 8.40
CA VAL A 164 -12.94 20.91 8.42
C VAL A 164 -12.70 19.77 9.43
N PHE A 165 -11.48 19.21 9.50
CA PHE A 165 -11.18 18.04 10.32
C PHE A 165 -11.48 18.23 11.81
N PRO A 166 -11.23 19.37 12.47
CA PRO A 166 -11.61 19.58 13.87
C PRO A 166 -13.13 19.51 14.13
N GLN A 167 -13.94 19.68 13.09
CA GLN A 167 -15.41 19.68 13.19
C GLN A 167 -15.99 18.28 12.91
N THR A 168 -15.32 17.49 12.09
CA THR A 168 -15.80 16.18 11.63
C THR A 168 -15.11 15.01 12.35
N GLY A 169 -13.84 15.18 12.72
CA GLY A 169 -12.99 14.09 13.14
C GLY A 169 -12.84 13.03 12.05
N GLY A 170 -12.35 11.85 12.42
CA GLY A 170 -12.31 10.68 11.54
C GLY A 170 -10.97 9.96 11.48
N THR A 171 -10.88 9.00 10.57
CA THR A 171 -9.64 8.25 10.32
C THR A 171 -8.72 9.03 9.38
N ILE A 172 -7.44 9.11 9.73
CA ILE A 172 -6.39 9.73 8.91
C ILE A 172 -5.53 8.63 8.29
N VAL A 173 -5.34 8.68 6.97
CA VAL A 173 -4.42 7.77 6.26
C VAL A 173 -3.39 8.59 5.49
N ASN A 174 -2.11 8.49 5.86
CA ASN A 174 -1.04 9.04 5.03
C ASN A 174 -0.74 8.07 3.88
N ALA A 175 -1.12 8.44 2.67
CA ALA A 175 -0.82 7.71 1.42
C ALA A 175 0.20 8.47 0.54
N SER A 176 0.95 9.39 1.14
CA SER A 176 2.04 10.13 0.50
C SER A 176 3.41 9.60 0.94
N SER A 177 4.48 10.13 0.36
CA SER A 177 5.85 9.85 0.78
C SER A 177 6.35 10.72 1.94
N ALA A 178 5.49 11.56 2.52
CA ALA A 178 5.87 12.40 3.64
C ALA A 178 6.23 11.55 4.86
N GLY A 179 7.38 11.82 5.45
CA GLY A 179 7.92 11.05 6.57
C GLY A 179 8.76 9.84 6.19
N MET A 180 8.86 9.48 4.90
CA MET A 180 9.64 8.34 4.43
C MET A 180 11.17 8.61 4.48
N TRP A 181 11.95 7.59 4.78
CA TRP A 181 13.42 7.63 4.73
C TRP A 181 13.96 6.77 3.57
N PRO A 182 15.04 7.17 2.86
CA PRO A 182 15.69 8.48 2.97
C PRO A 182 14.78 9.61 2.48
N ARG A 183 14.85 10.76 3.14
CA ARG A 183 14.04 11.93 2.78
C ARG A 183 14.53 12.52 1.46
N LYS A 184 13.59 12.81 0.58
CA LYS A 184 13.87 13.54 -0.67
C LYS A 184 13.90 15.05 -0.45
N ASP A 185 13.28 15.51 0.63
CA ASP A 185 13.10 16.92 0.99
C ASP A 185 13.11 17.02 2.51
N GLU A 186 13.97 17.90 3.06
CA GLU A 186 14.14 18.07 4.50
C GLU A 186 12.86 18.59 5.18
N ASP A 187 12.02 19.33 4.45
CA ASP A 187 10.76 19.85 4.96
C ASP A 187 9.62 18.81 4.97
N ASN A 188 9.79 17.68 4.27
CA ASN A 188 8.76 16.66 4.11
C ASN A 188 8.77 15.60 5.22
N ILE A 189 8.76 16.05 6.47
CA ILE A 189 8.85 15.18 7.65
C ILE A 189 7.52 14.56 8.06
N CYS A 190 6.40 15.17 7.67
CA CYS A 190 5.06 14.74 8.02
C CYS A 190 4.05 15.20 6.96
N ALA A 191 3.04 14.40 6.69
CA ALA A 191 1.96 14.76 5.78
C ALA A 191 1.06 15.89 6.34
N ILE A 192 0.97 16.01 7.67
CA ILE A 192 0.36 17.15 8.38
C ILE A 192 1.48 18.08 8.83
N HIS A 193 1.28 19.39 8.67
CA HIS A 193 2.28 20.36 9.14
C HIS A 193 2.61 20.13 10.63
N PRO A 194 3.89 20.07 11.03
CA PRO A 194 4.29 19.70 12.39
C PRO A 194 3.64 20.53 13.51
N SER A 195 3.37 21.82 13.26
CA SER A 195 2.69 22.70 14.24
C SER A 195 1.20 22.41 14.42
N ARG A 196 0.59 21.63 13.52
CA ARG A 196 -0.85 21.32 13.54
C ARG A 196 -1.14 19.87 13.92
N VAL A 197 -0.13 18.99 13.87
CA VAL A 197 -0.34 17.54 14.03
C VAL A 197 -0.94 17.18 15.39
N ASP A 198 -0.43 17.74 16.49
CA ASP A 198 -0.94 17.43 17.82
C ASP A 198 -2.38 17.95 18.05
N GLU A 199 -2.74 19.05 17.40
CA GLU A 199 -4.13 19.53 17.38
C GLU A 199 -5.05 18.56 16.64
N MET A 200 -4.64 18.09 15.45
CA MET A 200 -5.42 17.16 14.64
C MET A 200 -5.64 15.83 15.34
N MET A 201 -4.66 15.35 16.12
CA MET A 201 -4.79 14.08 16.86
C MET A 201 -5.92 14.08 17.88
N LYS A 202 -6.38 15.23 18.36
CA LYS A 202 -7.51 15.32 19.30
C LYS A 202 -8.84 14.86 18.69
N TYR A 203 -8.95 14.85 17.38
CA TYR A 203 -10.15 14.52 16.62
C TYR A 203 -10.01 13.23 15.81
N ALA A 204 -8.81 12.64 15.80
CA ALA A 204 -8.54 11.43 15.06
C ALA A 204 -9.11 10.19 15.78
N LEU A 205 -9.81 9.34 15.04
CA LEU A 205 -10.31 8.04 15.51
C LEU A 205 -9.31 6.90 15.25
N GLY A 206 -8.40 7.10 14.31
CA GLY A 206 -7.32 6.19 13.97
C GLY A 206 -6.37 6.84 12.97
N VAL A 207 -5.11 6.42 12.98
CA VAL A 207 -4.06 6.94 12.09
C VAL A 207 -3.35 5.77 11.43
N ALA A 208 -3.37 5.72 10.11
CA ALA A 208 -2.60 4.77 9.32
C ALA A 208 -1.57 5.52 8.47
N ASP A 209 -0.33 5.08 8.52
CA ASP A 209 0.73 5.62 7.65
C ASP A 209 1.24 4.50 6.75
N VAL A 210 1.10 4.64 5.42
CA VAL A 210 1.61 3.62 4.49
C VAL A 210 3.14 3.61 4.39
N VAL A 211 3.79 4.60 4.94
CA VAL A 211 5.25 4.62 5.09
C VAL A 211 5.66 3.55 6.10
N TYR A 212 6.63 2.70 5.72
CA TYR A 212 7.17 1.65 6.57
C TYR A 212 8.60 1.93 7.06
N ASN A 213 9.31 2.83 6.40
CA ASN A 213 10.66 3.27 6.81
C ASN A 213 10.68 4.81 6.93
N PRO A 214 10.89 5.35 8.13
CA PRO A 214 11.20 4.70 9.41
C PRO A 214 10.01 3.94 10.01
N PRO A 215 10.23 2.99 10.94
CA PRO A 215 9.16 2.23 11.63
C PRO A 215 8.18 3.13 12.39
N HIS A 216 8.63 4.28 12.87
CA HIS A 216 7.83 5.30 13.53
C HIS A 216 8.01 6.64 12.84
N THR A 217 7.00 7.06 12.09
CA THR A 217 6.97 8.37 11.44
C THR A 217 6.63 9.49 12.44
N PHE A 218 6.79 10.75 12.05
CA PHE A 218 6.36 11.87 12.87
C PHE A 218 4.85 11.83 13.17
N LEU A 219 4.06 11.40 12.18
CA LEU A 219 2.60 11.28 12.27
C LEU A 219 2.20 10.20 13.29
N THR A 220 2.78 9.00 13.21
CA THR A 220 2.45 7.90 14.13
C THR A 220 2.92 8.17 15.56
N LYS A 221 4.06 8.84 15.76
CA LYS A 221 4.49 9.30 17.08
C LYS A 221 3.53 10.32 17.70
N ALA A 222 2.89 11.16 16.90
CA ALA A 222 1.88 12.09 17.40
C ALA A 222 0.59 11.34 17.79
N ALA A 223 0.15 10.35 17.01
CA ALA A 223 -0.99 9.50 17.35
C ALA A 223 -0.75 8.71 18.65
N GLU A 224 0.45 8.13 18.80
CA GLU A 224 0.85 7.41 20.02
C GLU A 224 0.79 8.29 21.26
N ARG A 225 1.37 9.50 21.20
CA ARG A 225 1.30 10.47 22.33
C ARG A 225 -0.14 10.86 22.69
N ALA A 226 -1.02 10.89 21.70
CA ALA A 226 -2.44 11.23 21.89
C ALA A 226 -3.32 10.03 22.31
N GLY A 227 -2.76 8.80 22.37
CA GLY A 227 -3.51 7.60 22.67
C GLY A 227 -4.48 7.18 21.54
N VAL A 228 -4.24 7.64 20.32
CA VAL A 228 -5.02 7.28 19.14
C VAL A 228 -4.47 5.97 18.55
N PRO A 229 -5.31 4.98 18.18
CA PRO A 229 -4.86 3.79 17.48
C PRO A 229 -4.09 4.14 16.20
N TRP A 230 -2.94 3.52 16.00
CA TRP A 230 -2.10 3.82 14.83
C TRP A 230 -1.39 2.58 14.27
N CYS A 231 -0.97 2.67 13.01
CA CYS A 231 -0.14 1.68 12.36
C CYS A 231 0.79 2.32 11.32
N THR A 232 1.82 1.55 10.91
CA THR A 232 2.72 1.88 9.79
C THR A 232 2.66 0.82 8.70
N GLY A 233 3.18 1.14 7.53
CA GLY A 233 3.03 0.35 6.31
C GLY A 233 3.75 -1.00 6.29
N LEU A 234 4.54 -1.37 7.32
CA LEU A 234 5.27 -2.64 7.32
C LEU A 234 4.33 -3.84 7.24
N TYR A 235 3.24 -3.84 8.04
CA TYR A 235 2.25 -4.89 7.96
C TYR A 235 1.63 -4.99 6.56
N MET A 236 1.24 -3.86 5.96
CA MET A 236 0.69 -3.83 4.60
C MET A 236 1.70 -4.39 3.58
N LEU A 237 2.98 -4.03 3.72
CA LEU A 237 4.05 -4.49 2.82
C LEU A 237 4.23 -6.01 2.86
N VAL A 238 4.19 -6.62 4.04
CA VAL A 238 4.30 -8.08 4.18
C VAL A 238 2.99 -8.76 3.80
N ALA A 239 1.85 -8.24 4.25
CA ALA A 239 0.55 -8.83 3.99
C ALA A 239 0.21 -8.89 2.49
N GLN A 240 0.53 -7.86 1.70
CA GLN A 240 0.33 -7.90 0.25
C GLN A 240 1.17 -8.98 -0.44
N ALA A 241 2.37 -9.28 0.10
CA ALA A 241 3.20 -10.36 -0.42
C ALA A 241 2.61 -11.74 -0.06
N VAL A 242 2.13 -11.92 1.16
CA VAL A 242 1.41 -13.14 1.58
C VAL A 242 0.16 -13.36 0.72
N GLU A 243 -0.60 -12.29 0.42
CA GLU A 243 -1.77 -12.40 -0.47
C GLU A 243 -1.37 -12.73 -1.92
N ALA A 244 -0.22 -12.22 -2.41
CA ALA A 244 0.31 -12.62 -3.71
C ALA A 244 0.69 -14.11 -3.73
N GLU A 245 1.33 -14.61 -2.66
CA GLU A 245 1.68 -16.03 -2.54
C GLU A 245 0.45 -16.94 -2.47
N LYS A 246 -0.62 -16.54 -1.79
CA LYS A 246 -1.89 -17.29 -1.81
C LYS A 246 -2.39 -17.50 -3.23
N LEU A 247 -2.34 -16.45 -4.06
CA LEU A 247 -2.73 -16.53 -5.49
C LEU A 247 -1.80 -17.46 -6.27
N TRP A 248 -0.48 -17.31 -6.12
CA TRP A 248 0.51 -18.06 -6.88
C TRP A 248 0.61 -19.53 -6.46
N GLN A 249 0.46 -19.82 -5.17
CA GLN A 249 0.54 -21.20 -4.65
C GLN A 249 -0.83 -21.90 -4.67
N GLY A 250 -1.94 -21.15 -4.83
CA GLY A 250 -3.30 -21.71 -4.83
C GLY A 250 -3.70 -22.30 -3.47
N CYS A 251 -3.18 -21.75 -2.37
CA CYS A 251 -3.45 -22.25 -1.01
C CYS A 251 -3.64 -21.09 -0.02
N ASP A 252 -4.33 -21.38 1.09
CA ASP A 252 -4.40 -20.45 2.21
C ASP A 252 -3.09 -20.43 2.98
N ILE A 253 -2.72 -19.23 3.42
CA ILE A 253 -1.55 -18.98 4.26
C ILE A 253 -2.04 -18.35 5.57
N PRO A 254 -1.67 -18.90 6.73
CA PRO A 254 -2.07 -18.39 8.04
C PRO A 254 -1.62 -16.94 8.26
N ALA A 255 -2.47 -16.13 8.89
CA ALA A 255 -2.18 -14.71 9.10
C ALA A 255 -1.02 -14.44 10.09
N ASP A 256 -0.69 -15.40 10.96
CA ASP A 256 0.45 -15.33 11.86
C ASP A 256 1.80 -15.31 11.13
N LEU A 257 1.85 -15.86 9.91
CA LEU A 257 3.04 -15.76 9.06
C LEU A 257 3.41 -14.30 8.78
N ILE A 258 2.44 -13.39 8.65
CA ILE A 258 2.70 -11.98 8.43
C ILE A 258 3.59 -11.42 9.55
N LEU A 259 3.21 -11.67 10.81
CA LEU A 259 3.95 -11.18 11.97
C LEU A 259 5.35 -11.80 12.04
N LYS A 260 5.46 -13.11 11.76
CA LYS A 260 6.75 -13.79 11.72
C LYS A 260 7.70 -13.18 10.69
N ILE A 261 7.21 -12.91 9.48
CA ILE A 261 8.02 -12.28 8.43
C ILE A 261 8.37 -10.82 8.79
N MET A 262 7.45 -10.07 9.41
CA MET A 262 7.74 -8.71 9.88
C MET A 262 8.90 -8.68 10.88
N ASP A 263 8.98 -9.66 11.78
CA ASP A 263 10.07 -9.78 12.76
C ASP A 263 11.42 -10.14 12.10
N GLU A 264 11.40 -10.83 10.96
CA GLU A 264 12.61 -11.17 10.21
C GLU A 264 13.13 -10.02 9.33
N VAL A 265 12.21 -9.20 8.80
CA VAL A 265 12.55 -8.05 7.95
C VAL A 265 12.88 -6.86 8.84
N HIS A 266 14.07 -6.87 9.46
CA HIS A 266 14.57 -5.72 10.22
C HIS A 266 14.81 -4.53 9.29
N LEU A 267 14.19 -3.39 9.58
CA LEU A 267 14.37 -2.10 8.92
C LEU A 267 15.36 -1.22 9.71
#